data_eb684a50d812d51bc5683416bdc77de7
#
_entry.id   eb684a50d812d51bc5683416bdc77de7
#
_cell.length_a   1.000
_cell.length_b   1.000
_cell.length_c   1.000
_cell.angle_alpha   90.00
_cell.angle_beta   90.00
_cell.angle_gamma   90.00
#
_symmetry.space_group_name_H-M   'P 1'
#
loop_
_entity.id
_entity.type
_entity.pdbx_description
1 polymer ?
#
loop_
_entity_poly.entity_id
_entity_poly.type
_entity_poly.pdbx_seq_one_letter_code
_entity_poly.pdbx_strand_id
1 'polypeptide(L)'
;MDVIIKIFGSEPPCAKCRVAYDIAKKVSERTCEGALVEKHSALSEEGDKYGIMMTPTIVVNDEVAFVGKVPTEKKLEEIIRSKM
;
A
#
# COMPACT_ATOMS: atom_id res chain seq x y z
N MET A 1 11.37 -14.27 -0.18
CA MET A 1 11.74 -12.85 -0.26
C MET A 1 10.66 -12.02 0.40
N ASP A 2 11.07 -10.99 1.11
CA ASP A 2 10.12 -10.14 1.82
C ASP A 2 9.50 -9.11 0.87
N VAL A 3 8.21 -8.95 1.00
CA VAL A 3 7.47 -7.93 0.24
C VAL A 3 7.13 -6.80 1.21
N ILE A 4 7.45 -5.58 0.84
CA ILE A 4 7.15 -4.41 1.65
C ILE A 4 6.06 -3.61 0.97
N ILE A 5 4.95 -3.43 1.66
CA ILE A 5 3.79 -2.69 1.16
C ILE A 5 3.66 -1.41 1.97
N LYS A 6 3.75 -0.26 1.30
CA LYS A 6 3.61 1.04 1.95
C LYS A 6 2.30 1.67 1.53
N ILE A 7 1.51 2.10 2.51
CA ILE A 7 0.23 2.73 2.27
C ILE A 7 0.35 4.20 2.66
N PHE A 8 0.22 5.09 1.69
CA PHE A 8 0.29 6.53 1.92
C PHE A 8 -1.13 7.09 2.02
N GLY A 9 -1.44 7.66 3.16
CA GLY A 9 -2.76 8.19 3.43
C GLY A 9 -2.72 9.64 3.87
N SER A 10 -3.91 10.26 3.89
CA SER A 10 -4.06 11.61 4.38
C SER A 10 -4.00 11.63 5.90
N GLU A 11 -3.76 12.82 6.47
CA GLU A 11 -3.82 13.01 7.91
C GLU A 11 -4.81 14.11 8.25
N PRO A 12 -5.85 13.77 9.04
CA PRO A 12 -6.17 12.42 9.54
C PRO A 12 -6.57 11.46 8.42
N PRO A 13 -6.40 10.14 8.64
CA PRO A 13 -6.73 9.15 7.60
C PRO A 13 -8.21 9.19 7.23
N CYS A 14 -8.50 9.18 5.95
CA CYS A 14 -9.87 9.10 5.48
C CYS A 14 -10.34 7.64 5.46
N ALA A 15 -11.64 7.43 5.25
CA ALA A 15 -12.22 6.09 5.21
C ALA A 15 -11.56 5.22 4.14
N LYS A 16 -11.27 5.79 2.98
CA LYS A 16 -10.61 5.07 1.89
C LYS A 16 -9.21 4.62 2.26
N CYS A 17 -8.47 5.44 2.99
CA CYS A 17 -7.12 5.10 3.44
C CYS A 17 -7.14 3.93 4.41
N ARG A 18 -8.13 3.90 5.32
CA ARG A 18 -8.30 2.80 6.26
C ARG A 18 -8.63 1.51 5.54
N VAL A 19 -9.55 1.57 4.58
CA VAL A 19 -9.95 0.40 3.80
C VAL A 19 -8.77 -0.13 3.01
N ALA A 20 -7.99 0.75 2.39
CA ALA A 20 -6.80 0.34 1.64
C ALA A 20 -5.79 -0.37 2.55
N TYR A 21 -5.56 0.16 3.74
CA TYR A 21 -4.66 -0.46 4.70
C TYR A 21 -5.16 -1.84 5.14
N ASP A 22 -6.45 -1.94 5.47
CA ASP A 22 -7.05 -3.21 5.90
C ASP A 22 -6.95 -4.27 4.81
N ILE A 23 -7.21 -3.88 3.56
CA ILE A 23 -7.10 -4.79 2.42
C ILE A 23 -5.67 -5.25 2.23
N ALA A 24 -4.71 -4.32 2.30
CA ALA A 24 -3.30 -4.65 2.14
C ALA A 24 -2.84 -5.62 3.22
N LYS A 25 -3.22 -5.39 4.46
CA LYS A 25 -2.86 -6.25 5.58
C LYS A 25 -3.47 -7.65 5.42
N LYS A 26 -4.74 -7.70 5.07
CA LYS A 26 -5.46 -8.96 4.88
C LYS A 26 -4.87 -9.79 3.75
N VAL A 27 -4.61 -9.17 2.61
CA VAL A 27 -4.05 -9.85 1.45
C VAL A 27 -2.62 -10.30 1.73
N SER A 28 -1.82 -9.48 2.39
CA SER A 28 -0.44 -9.84 2.71
C SER A 28 -0.36 -11.04 3.63
N GLU A 29 -1.23 -11.12 4.63
CA GLU A 29 -1.28 -12.25 5.55
C GLU A 29 -1.64 -13.55 4.83
N ARG A 30 -2.52 -13.46 3.84
CA ARG A 30 -2.99 -14.61 3.08
C ARG A 30 -1.99 -15.06 2.02
N THR A 31 -1.30 -14.11 1.39
CA THR A 31 -0.48 -14.36 0.20
C THR A 31 1.00 -14.53 0.50
N CYS A 32 1.52 -13.75 1.44
CA CYS A 32 2.96 -13.73 1.72
C CYS A 32 3.19 -13.57 3.21
N GLU A 33 3.67 -14.63 3.86
CA GLU A 33 3.92 -14.63 5.30
C GLU A 33 5.00 -13.63 5.73
N GLY A 34 5.93 -13.31 4.84
CA GLY A 34 7.00 -12.37 5.14
C GLY A 34 6.68 -10.92 4.76
N ALA A 35 5.46 -10.66 4.33
CA ALA A 35 5.12 -9.31 3.90
C ALA A 35 5.02 -8.34 5.08
N LEU A 36 5.59 -7.16 4.90
CA LEU A 36 5.53 -6.08 5.86
C LEU A 36 4.61 -4.99 5.32
N VAL A 37 3.59 -4.62 6.08
CA VAL A 37 2.68 -3.55 5.70
C VAL A 37 2.97 -2.33 6.56
N GLU A 38 3.35 -1.24 5.93
CA GLU A 38 3.66 0.02 6.61
C GLU A 38 2.66 1.08 6.23
N LYS A 39 2.32 1.92 7.20
CA LYS A 39 1.41 3.03 6.99
C LYS A 39 2.20 4.33 7.10
N HIS A 40 2.12 5.16 6.07
CA HIS A 40 2.84 6.41 5.99
C HIS A 40 1.90 7.56 5.68
N SER A 41 2.30 8.77 6.07
CA SER A 41 1.59 9.98 5.66
C SER A 41 2.05 10.37 4.26
N ALA A 42 1.13 10.81 3.42
CA ALA A 42 1.47 11.33 2.10
C ALA A 42 2.35 12.59 2.19
N LEU A 43 2.32 13.26 3.33
CA LEU A 43 3.13 14.46 3.58
C LEU A 43 4.50 14.16 4.18
N SER A 44 4.82 12.88 4.39
CA SER A 44 6.10 12.48 4.96
C SER A 44 7.21 12.52 3.91
N GLU A 45 8.46 12.35 4.37
CA GLU A 45 9.61 12.28 3.46
C GLU A 45 9.46 11.11 2.48
N GLU A 46 8.90 10.00 2.95
CA GLU A 46 8.63 8.85 2.08
C GLU A 46 7.64 9.22 0.97
N GLY A 47 6.62 9.99 1.30
CA GLY A 47 5.65 10.47 0.33
C GLY A 47 6.32 11.35 -0.73
N ASP A 48 7.21 12.23 -0.31
CA ASP A 48 7.97 13.09 -1.23
C ASP A 48 8.85 12.25 -2.16
N LYS A 49 9.45 11.20 -1.62
CA LYS A 49 10.32 10.30 -2.39
C LYS A 49 9.59 9.67 -3.57
N TYR A 50 8.34 9.33 -3.40
CA TYR A 50 7.54 8.71 -4.47
C TYR A 50 6.68 9.70 -5.23
N GLY A 51 6.73 10.98 -4.89
CA GLY A 51 5.92 12.00 -5.53
C GLY A 51 4.43 11.81 -5.32
N ILE A 52 4.05 11.43 -4.09
CA ILE A 52 2.66 11.14 -3.77
C ILE A 52 1.81 12.41 -3.83
N MET A 53 0.85 12.43 -4.72
CA MET A 53 -0.05 13.56 -4.90
C MET A 53 -1.51 13.24 -4.57
N MET A 54 -1.86 11.96 -4.56
CA MET A 54 -3.22 11.50 -4.29
C MET A 54 -3.21 10.42 -3.22
N THR A 55 -4.28 10.31 -2.46
CA THR A 55 -4.41 9.29 -1.41
C THR A 55 -5.71 8.51 -1.61
N PRO A 56 -5.73 7.22 -1.27
CA PRO A 56 -4.58 6.43 -0.84
C PRO A 56 -3.66 6.06 -2.00
N THR A 57 -2.36 5.98 -1.74
CA THR A 57 -1.39 5.48 -2.72
C THR A 57 -0.70 4.26 -2.11
N ILE A 58 -0.57 3.21 -2.88
CA ILE A 58 0.02 1.95 -2.42
C ILE A 58 1.27 1.66 -3.21
N VAL A 59 2.37 1.46 -2.49
CA VAL A 59 3.67 1.16 -3.06
C VAL A 59 4.06 -0.26 -2.63
N VAL A 60 4.44 -1.10 -3.58
CA VAL A 60 4.88 -2.46 -3.32
C VAL A 60 6.31 -2.60 -3.80
N ASN A 61 7.23 -2.89 -2.87
CA ASN A 61 8.66 -3.01 -3.16
C ASN A 61 9.22 -1.84 -3.97
N ASP A 62 8.94 -0.62 -3.49
CA ASP A 62 9.39 0.63 -4.10
C ASP A 62 8.78 0.95 -5.46
N GLU A 63 7.78 0.18 -5.88
CA GLU A 63 7.05 0.42 -7.12
C GLU A 63 5.63 0.88 -6.80
N VAL A 64 5.21 2.01 -7.35
CA VAL A 64 3.87 2.55 -7.13
C VAL A 64 2.86 1.67 -7.83
N ALA A 65 1.98 1.03 -7.07
CA ALA A 65 0.99 0.09 -7.59
C ALA A 65 -0.38 0.73 -7.81
N PHE A 66 -0.83 1.55 -6.85
CA PHE A 66 -2.13 2.21 -6.92
C PHE A 66 -1.99 3.66 -6.51
N VAL A 67 -2.62 4.56 -7.24
CA VAL A 67 -2.62 6.00 -6.97
C VAL A 67 -4.06 6.50 -6.85
N GLY A 68 -4.42 7.01 -5.68
CA GLY A 68 -5.74 7.58 -5.45
C GLY A 68 -6.91 6.60 -5.53
N LYS A 69 -6.63 5.32 -5.38
CA LYS A 69 -7.64 4.27 -5.48
C LYS A 69 -7.49 3.26 -4.36
N VAL A 70 -8.64 2.74 -3.91
CA VAL A 70 -8.65 1.60 -3.00
C VAL A 70 -8.42 0.34 -3.84
N PRO A 71 -7.41 -0.47 -3.54
CA PRO A 71 -7.15 -1.67 -4.33
C PRO A 71 -8.21 -2.73 -4.08
N THR A 72 -8.43 -3.58 -5.08
CA THR A 72 -9.22 -4.79 -4.86
C THR A 72 -8.28 -5.86 -4.31
N GLU A 73 -8.83 -6.78 -3.53
CA GLU A 73 -8.03 -7.86 -2.96
C GLU A 73 -7.34 -8.66 -4.07
N LYS A 74 -8.08 -8.96 -5.13
CA LYS A 74 -7.55 -9.75 -6.24
C LYS A 74 -6.38 -9.07 -6.94
N LYS A 75 -6.52 -7.78 -7.27
CA LYS A 75 -5.45 -7.06 -7.95
C LYS A 75 -4.22 -6.88 -7.10
N LEU A 76 -4.41 -6.57 -5.82
CA LEU A 76 -3.29 -6.43 -4.90
C LEU A 76 -2.58 -7.76 -4.73
N GLU A 77 -3.33 -8.86 -4.63
CA GLU A 77 -2.76 -10.19 -4.52
C GLU A 77 -1.90 -10.52 -5.74
N GLU A 78 -2.38 -10.22 -6.93
CA GLU A 78 -1.62 -10.45 -8.17
C GLU A 78 -0.30 -9.67 -8.16
N ILE A 79 -0.33 -8.43 -7.72
CA ILE A 79 0.87 -7.60 -7.65
C ILE A 79 1.85 -8.15 -6.62
N ILE A 80 1.36 -8.53 -5.45
CA ILE A 80 2.22 -9.11 -4.40
C ILE A 80 2.88 -10.39 -4.91
N ARG A 81 2.12 -11.26 -5.56
CA ARG A 81 2.67 -12.51 -6.11
C ARG A 81 3.72 -12.26 -7.17
N SER A 82 3.56 -11.21 -7.95
CA SER A 82 4.55 -10.86 -8.98
C SER A 82 5.87 -10.38 -8.39
N LYS A 83 5.86 -9.95 -7.13
CA LYS A 83 7.05 -9.47 -6.42
C LYS A 83 7.71 -10.53 -5.53
N MET A 84 7.09 -11.66 -5.39
CA MET A 84 7.60 -12.74 -4.57
C MET A 84 8.74 -13.50 -5.25
#